data_38edad23449c5705053ae301a26689da
#
_entry.id   38edad23449c5705053ae301a26689da
#
_cell.length_a   1.000
_cell.length_b   1.000
_cell.length_c   1.000
_cell.angle_alpha   90.00
_cell.angle_beta   90.00
_cell.angle_gamma   90.00
#
_symmetry.space_group_name_H-M   'P 1'
#
loop_
_entity.id
_entity.type
_entity.pdbx_description
1 polymer ?
#
loop_
_entity_poly.entity_id
_entity_poly.type
_entity_poly.pdbx_seq_one_letter_code
_entity_poly.pdbx_strand_id
1 'polypeptide(L)'
;MKMFSKKQEDKILPEIVLKRIPIDNIRVDLYQRVKKSPKVRKMINDFVPDVIGIALVSFRNGEFWCIDGQHRIAAMKALGYKEVWCQILTGLTYEEECERFNLLNTGRTQLTANQVFHCRVEGKDKFALELVAMFRKYRFDYNKNNGTKDDNLIGAVSKFVKMQKNFGMGRVEKVLRILRNAWYGDKNSLSSAIITGLSTFLEENPNADEMTLTKALEKVIPNILIAQANNYVKCDMLRPGRADSACYHIAKEISYLYEDEINSPKRGRKAKVV
;
A
#
# COMPACT_ATOMS: atom_id res chain seq x y z
N MET A 1 2.92 33.20 -12.02
CA MET A 1 2.43 32.70 -13.32
C MET A 1 3.62 32.53 -14.25
N LYS A 2 4.25 31.34 -14.29
CA LYS A 2 5.37 31.04 -15.19
C LYS A 2 4.82 30.41 -16.45
N MET A 3 4.87 31.14 -17.55
CA MET A 3 4.53 30.65 -18.88
C MET A 3 5.54 29.56 -19.28
N PHE A 4 5.03 28.36 -19.46
CA PHE A 4 5.75 27.28 -20.12
C PHE A 4 5.63 27.48 -21.62
N SER A 5 6.61 28.20 -22.22
CA SER A 5 6.87 28.17 -23.63
C SER A 5 7.77 26.97 -23.92
N LYS A 6 7.19 25.78 -24.08
CA LYS A 6 7.82 24.69 -24.81
C LYS A 6 7.35 24.80 -26.27
N LYS A 7 8.31 24.95 -27.19
CA LYS A 7 8.08 24.74 -28.63
C LYS A 7 7.30 23.42 -28.78
N GLN A 8 6.11 23.52 -29.32
CA GLN A 8 5.28 22.37 -29.67
C GLN A 8 5.92 21.80 -30.96
N GLU A 9 6.85 20.85 -30.78
CA GLU A 9 7.20 19.95 -31.88
C GLU A 9 5.93 19.19 -32.23
N ASP A 10 5.61 19.07 -33.51
CA ASP A 10 4.46 18.28 -33.98
C ASP A 10 4.64 16.84 -33.47
N LYS A 11 3.97 16.53 -32.38
CA LYS A 11 4.00 15.20 -31.79
C LYS A 11 3.18 14.29 -32.68
N ILE A 12 3.87 13.53 -33.50
CA ILE A 12 3.28 12.45 -34.30
C ILE A 12 2.74 11.41 -33.29
N LEU A 13 1.44 11.11 -33.41
CA LEU A 13 0.85 10.03 -32.60
C LEU A 13 1.55 8.71 -32.96
N PRO A 14 1.84 7.85 -31.98
CA PRO A 14 2.43 6.54 -32.24
C PRO A 14 1.50 5.71 -33.13
N GLU A 15 2.06 4.92 -34.03
CA GLU A 15 1.30 4.01 -34.87
C GLU A 15 0.55 3.01 -33.94
N ILE A 16 -0.77 2.89 -34.18
CA ILE A 16 -1.63 1.98 -33.43
C ILE A 16 -1.82 0.71 -34.25
N VAL A 17 -1.27 -0.39 -33.78
CA VAL A 17 -1.47 -1.70 -34.38
C VAL A 17 -2.63 -2.41 -33.66
N LEU A 18 -3.71 -2.66 -34.41
CA LEU A 18 -4.85 -3.47 -33.97
C LEU A 18 -4.79 -4.85 -34.58
N LYS A 19 -4.79 -5.89 -33.73
CA LYS A 19 -4.72 -7.28 -34.18
C LYS A 19 -5.53 -8.20 -33.26
N ARG A 20 -6.08 -9.29 -33.82
CA ARG A 20 -6.59 -10.41 -33.01
C ARG A 20 -5.42 -11.24 -32.52
N ILE A 21 -5.38 -11.48 -31.23
CA ILE A 21 -4.34 -12.30 -30.57
C ILE A 21 -5.04 -13.51 -29.92
N PRO A 22 -4.52 -14.74 -30.12
CA PRO A 22 -4.99 -15.89 -29.38
C PRO A 22 -4.90 -15.63 -27.87
N ILE A 23 -5.99 -15.89 -27.15
CA ILE A 23 -6.08 -15.57 -25.72
C ILE A 23 -4.99 -16.28 -24.92
N ASP A 24 -4.62 -17.49 -25.31
CA ASP A 24 -3.61 -18.29 -24.62
C ASP A 24 -2.17 -17.76 -24.82
N ASN A 25 -1.97 -16.87 -25.81
CA ASN A 25 -0.67 -16.22 -26.05
C ASN A 25 -0.50 -14.94 -25.26
N ILE A 26 -1.53 -14.49 -24.52
CA ILE A 26 -1.48 -13.24 -23.75
C ILE A 26 -1.16 -13.56 -22.29
N ARG A 27 -0.03 -13.07 -21.82
CA ARG A 27 0.43 -13.21 -20.45
C ARG A 27 0.02 -12.01 -19.58
N VAL A 28 0.00 -12.22 -18.28
CA VAL A 28 -0.24 -11.18 -17.26
C VAL A 28 0.97 -11.13 -16.35
N ASP A 29 1.54 -9.92 -16.18
CA ASP A 29 2.76 -9.74 -15.40
C ASP A 29 2.48 -9.36 -13.94
N LEU A 30 3.54 -9.38 -13.11
CA LEU A 30 3.49 -9.23 -11.64
C LEU A 30 3.00 -7.85 -11.18
N TYR A 31 3.19 -6.79 -11.97
CA TYR A 31 2.73 -5.45 -11.60
C TYR A 31 1.20 -5.32 -11.60
N GLN A 32 0.49 -6.26 -12.21
CA GLN A 32 -0.96 -6.24 -12.25
C GLN A 32 -1.58 -6.78 -10.96
N ARG A 33 -2.78 -6.28 -10.65
CA ARG A 33 -3.57 -6.78 -9.53
C ARG A 33 -4.14 -8.17 -9.82
N VAL A 34 -4.37 -8.94 -8.77
CA VAL A 34 -5.05 -10.23 -8.89
C VAL A 34 -6.44 -10.05 -9.50
N LYS A 35 -6.75 -10.89 -10.48
CA LYS A 35 -8.03 -10.91 -11.17
C LYS A 35 -9.19 -11.18 -10.19
N LYS A 36 -10.16 -10.27 -10.13
CA LYS A 36 -11.32 -10.39 -9.24
C LYS A 36 -12.42 -11.22 -9.91
N SER A 37 -12.68 -12.42 -9.40
CA SER A 37 -13.73 -13.31 -9.89
C SER A 37 -15.14 -12.67 -9.99
N PRO A 38 -15.60 -11.84 -9.04
CA PRO A 38 -16.90 -11.18 -9.18
C PRO A 38 -16.99 -10.24 -10.39
N LYS A 39 -15.90 -9.51 -10.74
CA LYS A 39 -15.88 -8.68 -11.94
C LYS A 39 -15.97 -9.50 -13.23
N VAL A 40 -15.27 -10.63 -13.28
CA VAL A 40 -15.32 -11.53 -14.43
C VAL A 40 -16.72 -12.11 -14.56
N ARG A 41 -17.35 -12.59 -13.48
CA ARG A 41 -18.73 -13.10 -13.50
C ARG A 41 -19.73 -12.05 -14.00
N LYS A 42 -19.62 -10.82 -13.51
CA LYS A 42 -20.47 -9.73 -14.00
C LYS A 42 -20.28 -9.50 -15.50
N MET A 43 -19.04 -9.48 -15.98
CA MET A 43 -18.76 -9.32 -17.41
C MET A 43 -19.30 -10.48 -18.25
N ILE A 44 -19.32 -11.69 -17.73
CA ILE A 44 -19.91 -12.86 -18.41
C ILE A 44 -21.43 -12.71 -18.49
N ASN A 45 -22.09 -12.34 -17.38
CA ASN A 45 -23.55 -12.19 -17.32
C ASN A 45 -24.07 -11.05 -18.21
N ASP A 46 -23.32 -9.95 -18.24
CA ASP A 46 -23.67 -8.73 -18.99
C ASP A 46 -22.91 -8.65 -20.33
N PHE A 47 -22.50 -9.81 -20.91
CA PHE A 47 -21.63 -9.82 -22.06
C PHE A 47 -22.32 -9.35 -23.33
N VAL A 48 -21.75 -8.26 -23.89
CA VAL A 48 -22.14 -7.74 -25.21
C VAL A 48 -20.88 -7.66 -26.07
N PRO A 49 -20.76 -8.45 -27.17
CA PRO A 49 -19.53 -8.55 -27.95
C PRO A 49 -18.97 -7.18 -28.43
N ASP A 50 -19.84 -6.29 -28.84
CA ASP A 50 -19.46 -4.98 -29.40
C ASP A 50 -19.06 -3.97 -28.31
N VAL A 51 -19.46 -4.20 -27.05
CA VAL A 51 -19.24 -3.31 -25.92
C VAL A 51 -18.04 -3.74 -25.08
N ILE A 52 -17.58 -4.99 -25.21
CA ILE A 52 -16.48 -5.53 -24.37
C ILE A 52 -15.18 -4.73 -24.55
N GLY A 53 -14.99 -4.12 -25.71
CA GLY A 53 -13.86 -3.26 -26.05
C GLY A 53 -12.56 -4.02 -26.33
N ILE A 54 -11.49 -3.28 -26.58
CA ILE A 54 -10.19 -3.78 -27.02
C ILE A 54 -9.25 -3.92 -25.82
N ALA A 55 -8.46 -4.99 -25.74
CA ALA A 55 -7.39 -5.12 -24.73
C ALA A 55 -6.14 -4.32 -25.16
N LEU A 56 -5.40 -3.78 -24.20
CA LEU A 56 -4.10 -3.18 -24.45
C LEU A 56 -3.01 -4.16 -24.05
N VAL A 57 -2.11 -4.46 -25.00
CA VAL A 57 -1.01 -5.40 -24.77
C VAL A 57 0.31 -4.78 -25.22
N SER A 58 1.40 -5.17 -24.55
CA SER A 58 2.76 -4.91 -25.01
C SER A 58 3.31 -6.15 -25.70
N PHE A 59 4.11 -5.95 -26.74
CA PHE A 59 4.91 -7.00 -27.36
C PHE A 59 6.37 -6.82 -26.94
N ARG A 60 6.82 -7.66 -26.01
CA ARG A 60 8.15 -7.59 -25.42
C ARG A 60 8.77 -8.99 -25.38
N ASN A 61 10.01 -9.10 -25.84
CA ASN A 61 10.78 -10.37 -25.85
C ASN A 61 10.06 -11.54 -26.57
N GLY A 62 9.35 -11.22 -27.67
CA GLY A 62 8.63 -12.25 -28.45
C GLY A 62 7.26 -12.67 -27.86
N GLU A 63 6.81 -12.05 -26.78
CA GLU A 63 5.59 -12.41 -26.06
C GLU A 63 4.63 -11.22 -25.90
N PHE A 64 3.33 -11.51 -25.80
CA PHE A 64 2.30 -10.51 -25.55
C PHE A 64 1.97 -10.40 -24.07
N TRP A 65 2.12 -9.21 -23.51
CA TRP A 65 1.90 -8.91 -22.11
C TRP A 65 0.69 -7.97 -21.96
N CYS A 66 -0.33 -8.41 -21.25
CA CYS A 66 -1.51 -7.59 -21.02
C CYS A 66 -1.17 -6.38 -20.16
N ILE A 67 -1.46 -5.16 -20.64
CA ILE A 67 -1.38 -3.92 -19.85
C ILE A 67 -2.76 -3.58 -19.28
N ASP A 68 -3.82 -3.62 -20.09
CA ASP A 68 -5.21 -3.44 -19.64
C ASP A 68 -6.13 -4.46 -20.30
N GLY A 69 -7.17 -4.87 -19.57
CA GLY A 69 -8.20 -5.77 -20.08
C GLY A 69 -8.14 -7.21 -19.55
N GLN A 70 -7.34 -7.54 -18.54
CA GLN A 70 -7.24 -8.91 -18.01
C GLN A 70 -8.59 -9.54 -17.61
N HIS A 71 -9.54 -8.77 -17.06
CA HIS A 71 -10.88 -9.27 -16.72
C HIS A 71 -11.71 -9.55 -17.97
N ARG A 72 -11.59 -8.72 -18.99
CA ARG A 72 -12.19 -8.83 -20.31
C ARG A 72 -11.71 -10.09 -21.01
N ILE A 73 -10.40 -10.28 -21.10
CA ILE A 73 -9.78 -11.48 -21.67
C ILE A 73 -10.26 -12.73 -20.95
N ALA A 74 -10.30 -12.70 -19.60
CA ALA A 74 -10.78 -13.83 -18.82
C ALA A 74 -12.27 -14.14 -19.01
N ALA A 75 -13.12 -13.12 -19.16
CA ALA A 75 -14.54 -13.31 -19.46
C ALA A 75 -14.72 -13.90 -20.86
N MET A 76 -14.02 -13.39 -21.87
CA MET A 76 -14.06 -13.93 -23.23
C MET A 76 -13.57 -15.39 -23.28
N LYS A 77 -12.47 -15.71 -22.58
CA LYS A 77 -11.98 -17.09 -22.46
C LYS A 77 -13.04 -18.03 -21.85
N ALA A 78 -13.71 -17.60 -20.78
CA ALA A 78 -14.76 -18.36 -20.12
C ALA A 78 -15.99 -18.57 -21.01
N LEU A 79 -16.27 -17.63 -21.92
CA LEU A 79 -17.34 -17.73 -22.93
C LEU A 79 -16.93 -18.53 -24.20
N GLY A 80 -15.70 -19.07 -24.24
CA GLY A 80 -15.22 -19.92 -25.33
C GLY A 80 -14.60 -19.20 -26.51
N TYR A 81 -14.43 -17.87 -26.43
CA TYR A 81 -13.68 -17.13 -27.45
C TYR A 81 -12.21 -17.57 -27.46
N LYS A 82 -11.65 -17.74 -28.66
CA LYS A 82 -10.25 -18.16 -28.84
C LYS A 82 -9.30 -16.99 -29.02
N GLU A 83 -9.81 -15.86 -29.48
CA GLU A 83 -9.04 -14.67 -29.79
C GLU A 83 -9.71 -13.43 -29.19
N VAL A 84 -8.91 -12.39 -28.99
CA VAL A 84 -9.39 -11.07 -28.54
C VAL A 84 -8.73 -9.97 -29.36
N TRP A 85 -9.46 -8.89 -29.64
CA TRP A 85 -8.91 -7.71 -30.25
C TRP A 85 -7.98 -7.01 -29.26
N CYS A 86 -6.75 -6.76 -29.71
CA CYS A 86 -5.72 -6.07 -28.94
C CYS A 86 -5.19 -4.86 -29.69
N GLN A 87 -5.01 -3.77 -28.97
CA GLN A 87 -4.09 -2.71 -29.34
C GLN A 87 -2.70 -3.12 -28.88
N ILE A 88 -1.75 -3.20 -29.80
CA ILE A 88 -0.38 -3.67 -29.51
C ILE A 88 0.54 -2.45 -29.40
N LEU A 89 1.27 -2.36 -28.30
CA LEU A 89 2.39 -1.44 -28.12
C LEU A 89 3.69 -2.23 -28.25
N THR A 90 4.65 -1.69 -29.00
CA THR A 90 5.95 -2.29 -29.21
C THR A 90 7.05 -1.40 -28.64
N GLY A 91 8.20 -2.00 -28.29
CA GLY A 91 9.38 -1.26 -27.85
C GLY A 91 9.30 -0.73 -26.43
N LEU A 92 8.29 -1.14 -25.62
CA LEU A 92 8.21 -0.76 -24.22
C LEU A 92 9.16 -1.59 -23.36
N THR A 93 9.77 -0.93 -22.37
CA THR A 93 10.42 -1.60 -21.26
C THR A 93 9.37 -2.07 -20.23
N TYR A 94 9.78 -2.94 -19.33
CA TYR A 94 8.93 -3.39 -18.21
C TYR A 94 8.46 -2.21 -17.33
N GLU A 95 9.34 -1.27 -17.07
CA GLU A 95 9.07 -0.07 -16.28
C GLU A 95 8.01 0.81 -16.96
N GLU A 96 8.10 0.98 -18.29
CA GLU A 96 7.12 1.74 -19.05
C GLU A 96 5.75 1.05 -19.12
N GLU A 97 5.70 -0.29 -19.16
CA GLU A 97 4.45 -1.05 -19.03
C GLU A 97 3.78 -0.79 -17.67
N CYS A 98 4.55 -0.81 -16.56
CA CYS A 98 4.08 -0.48 -15.21
C CYS A 98 3.49 0.94 -15.14
N GLU A 99 4.18 1.91 -15.76
CA GLU A 99 3.70 3.29 -15.82
C GLU A 99 2.37 3.42 -16.57
N ARG A 100 2.25 2.80 -17.75
CA ARG A 100 1.02 2.82 -18.55
C ARG A 100 -0.15 2.13 -17.84
N PHE A 101 0.11 0.99 -17.20
CA PHE A 101 -0.89 0.34 -16.35
C PHE A 101 -1.41 1.27 -15.25
N ASN A 102 -0.51 2.00 -14.59
CA ASN A 102 -0.88 2.96 -13.55
C ASN A 102 -1.72 4.11 -14.12
N LEU A 103 -1.28 4.74 -15.23
CA LEU A 103 -1.99 5.83 -15.89
C LEU A 103 -3.40 5.44 -16.33
N LEU A 104 -3.58 4.26 -16.94
CA LEU A 104 -4.88 3.76 -17.40
C LEU A 104 -5.86 3.51 -16.25
N ASN A 105 -5.34 3.19 -15.06
CA ASN A 105 -6.17 2.92 -13.89
C ASN A 105 -6.48 4.15 -13.03
N THR A 106 -5.77 5.26 -13.24
CA THR A 106 -5.96 6.50 -12.46
C THR A 106 -7.33 7.15 -12.66
N GLY A 107 -7.99 6.89 -13.79
CA GLY A 107 -9.30 7.51 -14.13
C GLY A 107 -10.52 6.59 -14.09
N ARG A 108 -10.35 5.26 -14.01
CA ARG A 108 -11.46 4.30 -14.18
C ARG A 108 -11.85 3.52 -12.93
N THR A 109 -10.87 3.06 -12.19
CA THR A 109 -11.06 2.41 -10.88
C THR A 109 -9.82 2.74 -10.08
N GLN A 110 -9.99 3.52 -9.03
CA GLN A 110 -8.87 3.89 -8.20
C GLN A 110 -8.14 2.64 -7.72
N LEU A 111 -6.87 2.53 -8.05
CA LEU A 111 -6.00 1.55 -7.44
C LEU A 111 -5.93 1.83 -5.94
N THR A 112 -5.92 0.78 -5.14
CA THR A 112 -5.62 0.94 -3.72
C THR A 112 -4.20 1.46 -3.56
N ALA A 113 -3.92 2.13 -2.44
CA ALA A 113 -2.57 2.63 -2.15
C ALA A 113 -1.49 1.53 -2.21
N ASN A 114 -1.84 0.30 -1.82
CA ASN A 114 -0.93 -0.84 -1.89
C ASN A 114 -0.68 -1.29 -3.34
N GLN A 115 -1.70 -1.24 -4.20
CA GLN A 115 -1.53 -1.57 -5.63
C GLN A 115 -0.67 -0.53 -6.34
N VAL A 116 -0.88 0.76 -6.05
CA VAL A 116 -0.02 1.84 -6.57
C VAL A 116 1.42 1.65 -6.10
N PHE A 117 1.61 1.36 -4.81
CA PHE A 117 2.94 1.12 -4.25
C PHE A 117 3.61 -0.10 -4.90
N HIS A 118 2.87 -1.19 -5.10
CA HIS A 118 3.39 -2.37 -5.79
C HIS A 118 3.85 -2.06 -7.22
N CYS A 119 3.05 -1.31 -7.99
CA CYS A 119 3.46 -0.87 -9.33
C CYS A 119 4.76 -0.05 -9.29
N ARG A 120 4.94 0.82 -8.29
CA ARG A 120 6.18 1.58 -8.11
C ARG A 120 7.38 0.69 -7.78
N VAL A 121 7.19 -0.35 -6.96
CA VAL A 121 8.24 -1.32 -6.65
C VAL A 121 8.66 -2.09 -7.90
N GLU A 122 7.69 -2.60 -8.67
CA GLU A 122 7.95 -3.32 -9.91
C GLU A 122 8.58 -2.40 -11.00
N GLY A 123 8.16 -1.13 -11.03
CA GLY A 123 8.78 -0.10 -11.87
C GLY A 123 10.12 0.44 -11.36
N LYS A 124 10.75 -0.23 -10.38
CA LYS A 124 12.07 0.10 -9.81
C LYS A 124 12.20 1.53 -9.28
N ASP A 125 11.08 2.10 -8.83
CA ASP A 125 11.09 3.42 -8.18
C ASP A 125 11.99 3.39 -6.94
N LYS A 126 13.03 4.23 -6.94
CA LYS A 126 14.05 4.26 -5.89
C LYS A 126 13.46 4.45 -4.49
N PHE A 127 12.51 5.38 -4.36
CA PHE A 127 11.84 5.68 -3.09
C PHE A 127 11.02 4.50 -2.57
N ALA A 128 10.34 3.75 -3.46
CA ALA A 128 9.59 2.56 -3.09
C ALA A 128 10.51 1.41 -2.69
N LEU A 129 11.62 1.21 -3.43
CA LEU A 129 12.61 0.18 -3.12
C LEU A 129 13.30 0.42 -1.77
N GLU A 130 13.63 1.67 -1.44
CA GLU A 130 14.19 2.04 -0.13
C GLU A 130 13.23 1.67 1.01
N LEU A 131 11.91 1.93 0.85
CA LEU A 131 10.91 1.53 1.83
C LEU A 131 10.82 0.00 1.98
N VAL A 132 10.80 -0.75 0.88
CA VAL A 132 10.76 -2.21 0.93
C VAL A 132 12.01 -2.78 1.62
N ALA A 133 13.19 -2.24 1.31
CA ALA A 133 14.42 -2.63 1.98
C ALA A 133 14.36 -2.37 3.50
N MET A 134 13.78 -1.22 3.89
CA MET A 134 13.60 -0.88 5.30
C MET A 134 12.60 -1.81 5.99
N PHE A 135 11.47 -2.16 5.36
CA PHE A 135 10.52 -3.13 5.90
C PHE A 135 11.22 -4.48 6.15
N ARG A 136 11.94 -5.01 5.17
CA ARG A 136 12.63 -6.29 5.25
C ARG A 136 13.75 -6.31 6.30
N LYS A 137 14.46 -5.19 6.49
CA LYS A 137 15.44 -5.03 7.57
C LYS A 137 14.84 -5.35 8.94
N TYR A 138 13.55 -4.98 9.16
CA TYR A 138 12.82 -5.24 10.40
C TYR A 138 11.91 -6.46 10.33
N ARG A 139 12.11 -7.36 9.34
CA ARG A 139 11.34 -8.60 9.13
C ARG A 139 9.85 -8.38 8.86
N PHE A 140 9.49 -7.24 8.26
CA PHE A 140 8.20 -6.98 7.67
C PHE A 140 8.29 -7.06 6.15
N ASP A 141 7.15 -7.25 5.48
CA ASP A 141 7.01 -6.99 4.04
C ASP A 141 5.71 -6.22 3.82
N TYR A 142 5.47 -5.77 2.60
CA TYR A 142 4.24 -5.07 2.29
C TYR A 142 3.23 -6.02 1.65
N ASN A 143 1.94 -5.78 1.92
CA ASN A 143 0.87 -6.57 1.34
C ASN A 143 0.67 -6.19 -0.14
N LYS A 144 1.11 -7.07 -1.05
CA LYS A 144 0.92 -6.92 -2.50
C LYS A 144 -0.54 -7.11 -2.91
N ASN A 145 -1.24 -8.00 -2.25
CA ASN A 145 -2.60 -8.41 -2.55
C ASN A 145 -3.47 -8.27 -1.31
N ASN A 146 -4.47 -7.40 -1.33
CA ASN A 146 -5.36 -7.10 -0.20
C ASN A 146 -6.08 -8.31 0.45
N GLY A 147 -5.67 -9.54 0.20
CA GLY A 147 -6.28 -10.77 0.70
C GLY A 147 -5.34 -11.70 1.47
N THR A 148 -4.05 -11.44 1.53
CA THR A 148 -3.11 -12.29 2.27
C THR A 148 -3.13 -11.91 3.75
N LYS A 149 -3.44 -12.87 4.60
CA LYS A 149 -3.43 -12.71 6.05
C LYS A 149 -2.10 -13.24 6.58
N ASP A 150 -1.10 -12.39 6.62
CA ASP A 150 0.15 -12.65 7.32
C ASP A 150 0.35 -11.53 8.33
N ASP A 151 0.67 -11.87 9.57
CA ASP A 151 0.75 -10.93 10.69
C ASP A 151 1.91 -9.93 10.55
N ASN A 152 2.84 -10.19 9.63
CA ASN A 152 3.99 -9.31 9.35
C ASN A 152 3.86 -8.52 8.03
N LEU A 153 2.69 -8.51 7.40
CA LEU A 153 2.44 -7.78 6.16
C LEU A 153 1.82 -6.40 6.41
N ILE A 154 2.55 -5.37 6.01
CA ILE A 154 2.11 -3.98 6.10
C ILE A 154 1.00 -3.72 5.07
N GLY A 155 -0.23 -3.64 5.54
CA GLY A 155 -1.39 -3.24 4.72
C GLY A 155 -1.52 -1.72 4.57
N ALA A 156 -1.03 -0.95 5.53
CA ALA A 156 -1.12 0.51 5.57
C ALA A 156 0.12 1.20 4.97
N VAL A 157 0.59 0.74 3.81
CA VAL A 157 1.82 1.24 3.14
C VAL A 157 1.77 2.75 2.91
N SER A 158 0.60 3.31 2.59
CA SER A 158 0.42 4.74 2.38
C SER A 158 0.84 5.60 3.58
N LYS A 159 0.77 5.06 4.81
CA LYS A 159 1.19 5.75 6.02
C LYS A 159 2.71 5.88 6.07
N PHE A 160 3.43 4.82 5.70
CA PHE A 160 4.89 4.86 5.61
C PHE A 160 5.38 5.73 4.44
N VAL A 161 4.71 5.71 3.29
CA VAL A 161 5.00 6.63 2.17
C VAL A 161 4.84 8.08 2.61
N LYS A 162 3.75 8.42 3.32
CA LYS A 162 3.54 9.76 3.86
C LYS A 162 4.60 10.12 4.92
N MET A 163 4.91 9.18 5.81
CA MET A 163 5.92 9.36 6.87
C MET A 163 7.30 9.64 6.28
N GLN A 164 7.74 8.86 5.29
CA GLN A 164 9.02 9.05 4.61
C GLN A 164 9.07 10.44 3.94
N LYS A 165 7.98 10.84 3.27
CA LYS A 165 7.90 12.14 2.60
C LYS A 165 7.97 13.31 3.56
N ASN A 166 7.32 13.21 4.72
CA ASN A 166 7.20 14.34 5.67
C ASN A 166 8.37 14.40 6.66
N PHE A 167 8.90 13.26 7.07
CA PHE A 167 9.85 13.14 8.18
C PHE A 167 11.14 12.39 7.81
N GLY A 168 11.25 11.90 6.58
CA GLY A 168 12.41 11.15 6.12
C GLY A 168 12.44 9.69 6.61
N MET A 169 13.45 8.95 6.13
CA MET A 169 13.61 7.52 6.38
C MET A 169 13.93 7.20 7.85
N GLY A 170 14.60 8.09 8.57
CA GLY A 170 14.92 7.90 9.99
C GLY A 170 13.66 7.74 10.87
N ARG A 171 12.58 8.48 10.58
CA ARG A 171 11.30 8.31 11.28
C ARG A 171 10.67 6.97 10.97
N VAL A 172 10.69 6.55 9.70
CA VAL A 172 10.21 5.23 9.27
C VAL A 172 10.95 4.13 10.01
N GLU A 173 12.27 4.22 10.06
CA GLU A 173 13.11 3.25 10.75
C GLU A 173 12.79 3.17 12.25
N LYS A 174 12.68 4.31 12.93
CA LYS A 174 12.34 4.37 14.36
C LYS A 174 10.99 3.71 14.64
N VAL A 175 9.97 3.99 13.83
CA VAL A 175 8.64 3.38 13.98
C VAL A 175 8.69 1.87 13.76
N LEU A 176 9.35 1.39 12.70
CA LEU A 176 9.46 -0.05 12.41
C LEU A 176 10.20 -0.80 13.53
N ARG A 177 11.26 -0.21 14.08
CA ARG A 177 12.03 -0.79 15.18
C ARG A 177 11.18 -0.93 16.44
N ILE A 178 10.42 0.09 16.79
CA ILE A 178 9.50 0.05 17.93
C ILE A 178 8.43 -1.02 17.71
N LEU A 179 7.77 -1.04 16.54
CA LEU A 179 6.74 -2.05 16.21
C LEU A 179 7.32 -3.47 16.25
N ARG A 180 8.56 -3.65 15.74
CA ARG A 180 9.28 -4.92 15.76
C ARG A 180 9.56 -5.41 17.17
N ASN A 181 9.96 -4.51 18.05
CA ASN A 181 10.36 -4.87 19.40
C ASN A 181 9.15 -5.06 20.31
N ALA A 182 8.15 -4.18 20.25
CA ALA A 182 7.00 -4.26 21.14
C ALA A 182 5.95 -5.30 20.72
N TRP A 183 5.66 -5.44 19.41
CA TRP A 183 4.47 -6.16 18.95
C TRP A 183 4.67 -7.02 17.70
N TYR A 184 5.86 -7.59 17.52
CA TYR A 184 6.10 -8.44 16.36
C TYR A 184 5.18 -9.66 16.32
N GLY A 185 4.58 -9.93 15.17
CA GLY A 185 3.63 -11.02 14.98
C GLY A 185 2.19 -10.68 15.36
N ASP A 186 1.92 -9.45 15.82
CA ASP A 186 0.55 -8.96 15.99
C ASP A 186 0.13 -8.10 14.80
N LYS A 187 -0.79 -8.61 13.97
CA LYS A 187 -1.31 -7.92 12.77
C LYS A 187 -1.93 -6.55 13.06
N ASN A 188 -2.46 -6.33 14.27
CA ASN A 188 -3.10 -5.07 14.64
C ASN A 188 -2.06 -3.96 14.86
N SER A 189 -0.81 -4.33 15.20
CA SER A 189 0.31 -3.38 15.32
C SER A 189 0.59 -2.65 14.00
N LEU A 190 0.31 -3.29 12.86
CA LEU A 190 0.51 -2.75 11.51
C LEU A 190 -0.72 -2.02 10.96
N SER A 191 -1.71 -1.74 11.82
CA SER A 191 -2.89 -0.97 11.43
C SER A 191 -2.55 0.49 11.16
N SER A 192 -3.33 1.11 10.26
CA SER A 192 -3.20 2.54 9.94
C SER A 192 -3.24 3.44 11.17
N ALA A 193 -4.08 3.10 12.14
CA ALA A 193 -4.29 3.88 13.36
C ALA A 193 -3.05 3.84 14.27
N ILE A 194 -2.50 2.65 14.52
CA ILE A 194 -1.29 2.47 15.33
C ILE A 194 -0.08 3.16 14.68
N ILE A 195 0.18 2.91 13.39
CA ILE A 195 1.32 3.50 12.68
C ILE A 195 1.24 5.03 12.72
N THR A 196 0.05 5.60 12.49
CA THR A 196 -0.12 7.06 12.51
C THR A 196 -0.02 7.61 13.94
N GLY A 197 -0.70 6.98 14.92
CA GLY A 197 -0.65 7.39 16.32
C GLY A 197 0.77 7.38 16.88
N LEU A 198 1.54 6.33 16.61
CA LEU A 198 2.94 6.25 17.02
C LEU A 198 3.80 7.33 16.34
N SER A 199 3.57 7.61 15.04
CA SER A 199 4.28 8.69 14.35
C SER A 199 3.94 10.06 14.93
N THR A 200 2.67 10.31 15.29
CA THR A 200 2.22 11.56 15.93
C THR A 200 2.85 11.71 17.32
N PHE A 201 2.83 10.67 18.15
CA PHE A 201 3.50 10.68 19.44
C PHE A 201 4.98 11.07 19.32
N LEU A 202 5.70 10.48 18.36
CA LEU A 202 7.13 10.78 18.12
C LEU A 202 7.37 12.19 17.55
N GLU A 203 6.37 12.79 16.90
CA GLU A 203 6.43 14.19 16.45
C GLU A 203 6.29 15.15 17.63
N GLU A 204 5.34 14.88 18.53
CA GLU A 204 5.09 15.67 19.75
C GLU A 204 6.20 15.46 20.80
N ASN A 205 6.86 14.30 20.80
CA ASN A 205 7.91 13.92 21.75
C ASN A 205 9.22 13.52 21.03
N PRO A 206 9.94 14.47 20.40
CA PRO A 206 11.11 14.16 19.58
C PRO A 206 12.25 13.50 20.37
N ASN A 207 12.34 13.81 21.66
CA ASN A 207 13.38 13.31 22.57
C ASN A 207 12.97 12.04 23.35
N ALA A 208 11.79 11.45 23.03
CA ALA A 208 11.35 10.26 23.71
C ALA A 208 12.37 9.11 23.57
N ASP A 209 12.74 8.52 24.71
CA ASP A 209 13.63 7.36 24.77
C ASP A 209 12.92 6.15 24.18
N GLU A 210 13.55 5.54 23.18
CA GLU A 210 12.95 4.45 22.43
C GLU A 210 12.79 3.18 23.25
N MET A 211 13.75 2.91 24.14
CA MET A 211 13.69 1.71 24.98
C MET A 211 12.57 1.81 26.01
N THR A 212 12.40 2.96 26.63
CA THR A 212 11.31 3.25 27.56
C THR A 212 9.96 3.17 26.84
N LEU A 213 9.85 3.75 25.65
CA LEU A 213 8.64 3.66 24.83
C LEU A 213 8.29 2.21 24.45
N THR A 214 9.26 1.43 24.04
CA THR A 214 9.07 0.02 23.68
C THR A 214 8.55 -0.76 24.88
N LYS A 215 9.14 -0.60 26.08
CA LYS A 215 8.70 -1.26 27.31
C LYS A 215 7.28 -0.85 27.71
N ALA A 216 6.93 0.42 27.55
CA ALA A 216 5.58 0.90 27.79
C ALA A 216 4.56 0.20 26.88
N LEU A 217 4.90 0.05 25.60
CA LEU A 217 4.04 -0.57 24.59
C LEU A 217 3.94 -2.10 24.75
N GLU A 218 4.97 -2.78 25.22
CA GLU A 218 4.94 -4.22 25.53
C GLU A 218 3.87 -4.59 26.58
N LYS A 219 3.48 -3.64 27.43
CA LYS A 219 2.46 -3.85 28.49
C LYS A 219 1.02 -3.87 27.96
N VAL A 220 0.79 -3.47 26.72
CA VAL A 220 -0.55 -3.33 26.15
C VAL A 220 -0.65 -4.03 24.79
N ILE A 221 -1.82 -4.61 24.52
CA ILE A 221 -2.09 -5.25 23.21
C ILE A 221 -2.60 -4.18 22.23
N PRO A 222 -2.08 -4.12 20.98
CA PRO A 222 -2.48 -3.13 19.98
C PRO A 222 -3.99 -3.01 19.77
N ASN A 223 -4.70 -4.15 19.81
CA ASN A 223 -6.16 -4.16 19.63
C ASN A 223 -6.90 -3.43 20.76
N ILE A 224 -6.37 -3.44 21.98
CA ILE A 224 -6.95 -2.69 23.12
C ILE A 224 -6.83 -1.20 22.87
N LEU A 225 -5.66 -0.72 22.45
CA LEU A 225 -5.45 0.70 22.09
C LEU A 225 -6.40 1.16 20.98
N ILE A 226 -6.59 0.33 19.95
CA ILE A 226 -7.52 0.62 18.85
C ILE A 226 -8.97 0.69 19.37
N ALA A 227 -9.37 -0.27 20.22
CA ALA A 227 -10.73 -0.31 20.75
C ALA A 227 -11.01 0.90 21.66
N GLN A 228 -10.08 1.28 22.53
CA GLN A 228 -10.18 2.46 23.39
C GLN A 228 -10.27 3.73 22.56
N ALA A 229 -9.38 3.91 21.59
CA ALA A 229 -9.39 5.07 20.69
C ALA A 229 -10.72 5.19 19.92
N ASN A 230 -11.28 4.08 19.42
CA ASN A 230 -12.57 4.08 18.74
C ASN A 230 -13.73 4.45 19.67
N ASN A 231 -13.67 4.08 20.94
CA ASN A 231 -14.65 4.49 21.94
C ASN A 231 -14.58 6.00 22.21
N TYR A 232 -13.38 6.58 22.32
CA TYR A 232 -13.21 8.03 22.45
C TYR A 232 -13.76 8.78 21.24
N VAL A 233 -13.47 8.32 20.02
CA VAL A 233 -14.04 8.91 18.80
C VAL A 233 -15.57 8.91 18.84
N LYS A 234 -16.20 7.82 19.29
CA LYS A 234 -17.67 7.77 19.43
C LYS A 234 -18.18 8.76 20.46
N CYS A 235 -17.48 8.90 21.59
CA CYS A 235 -17.83 9.89 22.62
C CYS A 235 -17.68 11.34 22.09
N ASP A 236 -16.63 11.62 21.32
CA ASP A 236 -16.42 12.94 20.72
C ASP A 236 -17.47 13.30 19.68
N MET A 237 -17.98 12.33 18.91
CA MET A 237 -19.07 12.54 17.95
C MET A 237 -20.39 12.97 18.62
N LEU A 238 -20.57 12.71 19.91
CA LEU A 238 -21.73 13.14 20.69
C LEU A 238 -21.59 14.57 21.24
N ARG A 239 -20.42 15.20 21.07
CA ARG A 239 -20.17 16.58 21.54
C ARG A 239 -20.27 17.57 20.38
N PRO A 240 -20.84 18.76 20.59
CA PRO A 240 -20.77 19.82 19.59
C PRO A 240 -19.32 20.27 19.42
N GLY A 241 -18.74 20.07 18.24
CA GLY A 241 -17.38 20.43 17.94
C GLY A 241 -16.70 19.45 16.98
N ARG A 242 -15.38 19.54 16.85
CA ARG A 242 -14.58 18.68 15.98
C ARG A 242 -14.23 17.39 16.72
N ALA A 243 -14.71 16.26 16.23
CA ALA A 243 -14.29 14.95 16.72
C ALA A 243 -12.82 14.69 16.36
N ASP A 244 -12.02 14.28 17.35
CA ASP A 244 -10.66 13.88 17.13
C ASP A 244 -10.59 12.51 16.46
N SER A 245 -9.51 12.25 15.70
CA SER A 245 -9.33 10.97 15.01
C SER A 245 -8.85 9.88 15.96
N ALA A 246 -9.11 8.61 15.62
CA ALA A 246 -8.59 7.47 16.36
C ALA A 246 -7.04 7.51 16.49
N CYS A 247 -6.35 8.04 15.50
CA CYS A 247 -4.89 8.20 15.54
C CYS A 247 -4.43 9.19 16.61
N TYR A 248 -5.18 10.25 16.82
CA TYR A 248 -4.92 11.24 17.86
C TYR A 248 -5.09 10.63 19.26
N HIS A 249 -6.21 9.90 19.47
CA HIS A 249 -6.42 9.21 20.75
C HIS A 249 -5.38 8.15 21.03
N ILE A 250 -4.92 7.40 20.01
CA ILE A 250 -3.81 6.46 20.17
C ILE A 250 -2.53 7.18 20.56
N ALA A 251 -2.21 8.34 19.95
CA ALA A 251 -1.02 9.10 20.33
C ALA A 251 -1.08 9.54 21.80
N LYS A 252 -2.25 9.98 22.28
CA LYS A 252 -2.47 10.32 23.70
C LYS A 252 -2.30 9.12 24.63
N GLU A 253 -2.91 7.97 24.31
CA GLU A 253 -2.74 6.76 25.10
C GLU A 253 -1.27 6.31 25.16
N ILE A 254 -0.54 6.43 24.05
CA ILE A 254 0.91 6.17 24.03
C ILE A 254 1.65 7.14 24.94
N SER A 255 1.26 8.42 24.99
CA SER A 255 1.84 9.41 25.90
C SER A 255 1.64 9.03 27.36
N TYR A 256 0.42 8.64 27.75
CA TYR A 256 0.13 8.17 29.12
C TYR A 256 0.94 6.92 29.49
N LEU A 257 1.02 5.95 28.60
CA LEU A 257 1.81 4.74 28.85
C LEU A 257 3.32 5.04 29.00
N TYR A 258 3.82 5.96 28.18
CA TYR A 258 5.21 6.39 28.24
C TYR A 258 5.52 7.13 29.54
N GLU A 259 4.67 8.06 29.97
CA GLU A 259 4.81 8.78 31.24
C GLU A 259 4.72 7.82 32.43
N ASP A 260 3.80 6.86 32.42
CA ASP A 260 3.67 5.83 33.46
C ASP A 260 4.95 5.00 33.55
N GLU A 261 5.54 4.59 32.42
CA GLU A 261 6.79 3.84 32.39
C GLU A 261 7.97 4.65 32.98
N ILE A 262 8.05 5.94 32.69
CA ILE A 262 9.08 6.84 33.24
C ILE A 262 8.93 6.94 34.77
N ASN A 263 7.69 7.10 35.25
CA ASN A 263 7.38 7.34 36.65
C ASN A 263 7.31 6.04 37.47
N SER A 264 7.31 4.88 36.81
CA SER A 264 7.29 3.59 37.50
C SER A 264 8.56 3.39 38.33
N PRO A 265 8.44 3.06 39.63
CA PRO A 265 9.61 2.85 40.46
C PRO A 265 10.44 1.71 39.88
N LYS A 266 11.71 2.00 39.53
CA LYS A 266 12.66 0.94 39.10
C LYS A 266 12.72 -0.09 40.19
N ARG A 267 12.17 -1.31 39.99
CA ARG A 267 12.30 -2.43 40.90
C ARG A 267 13.79 -2.67 41.17
N GLY A 268 14.27 -2.18 42.30
CA GLY A 268 15.64 -2.36 42.73
C GLY A 268 15.95 -3.86 42.70
N ARG A 269 17.09 -4.24 42.08
CA ARG A 269 17.68 -5.56 42.28
C ARG A 269 17.75 -5.79 43.77
N LYS A 270 16.94 -6.73 44.29
CA LYS A 270 17.18 -7.27 45.64
C LYS A 270 18.64 -7.73 45.66
N ALA A 271 19.47 -7.04 46.40
CA ALA A 271 20.80 -7.52 46.72
C ALA A 271 20.65 -8.94 47.27
N LYS A 272 21.31 -9.90 46.63
CA LYS A 272 21.51 -11.21 47.25
C LYS A 272 22.35 -10.94 48.48
N VAL A 273 21.71 -11.04 49.64
CA VAL A 273 22.43 -11.17 50.91
C VAL A 273 23.05 -12.56 50.84
N VAL A 274 24.37 -12.57 50.90
CA VAL A 274 25.22 -13.78 51.02
C VAL A 274 25.02 -14.38 52.39
#